data_48b1825cb9df834a9686f73bbce85011
#
_entry.id   48b1825cb9df834a9686f73bbce85011
#
_cell.length_a   1.000
_cell.length_b   1.000
_cell.length_c   1.000
_cell.angle_alpha   90.00
_cell.angle_beta   90.00
_cell.angle_gamma   90.00
#
_symmetry.space_group_name_H-M   'P 1'
#
loop_
_entity.id
_entity.type
_entity.pdbx_description
1 polymer ?
#
loop_
_entity_poly.entity_id
_entity_poly.type
_entity_poly.pdbx_seq_one_letter_code
_entity_poly.pdbx_strand_id
1 'polypeptide(L)'
;MSVSFRGTENYVASPELMGAVDIAVALQKPLLIKGEPGTGKTMLAQAVADALGKKLIIWNVKSTTKAQDGLYVYDVVQRLYDSQFGSAGVDDIAKYIKLGKLGEAFSSDEQVVLLIDEVDKADLEFPNDLLWELDKMEFYIPETKETVKAKQRPIVIITSNAEKELPDAFLRRCIFHYIAFPTQEQMEKIIRVHFDKLDEALLAQAMQAFYWLRSIDSIEKKPSTSELVDWLRALELGGVDPARITREIPFAGVLLKKDKDLAAMQRRMR
;
A
#
# COMPACT_ATOMS: atom_id res chain seq x y z
N MET A 1 -25.88 -3.56 -9.60
CA MET A 1 -25.26 -4.86 -9.26
C MET A 1 -24.37 -4.59 -8.05
N SER A 2 -24.56 -5.28 -6.93
CA SER A 2 -23.65 -5.16 -5.78
C SER A 2 -22.33 -5.80 -6.19
N VAL A 3 -21.32 -4.96 -6.34
CA VAL A 3 -19.94 -5.44 -6.58
C VAL A 3 -19.52 -6.16 -5.30
N SER A 4 -19.12 -7.40 -5.42
CA SER A 4 -18.73 -8.23 -4.29
C SER A 4 -17.27 -8.63 -4.47
N PHE A 5 -16.37 -7.99 -3.71
CA PHE A 5 -14.95 -8.36 -3.68
C PHE A 5 -14.78 -9.69 -2.93
N ARG A 6 -14.09 -10.65 -3.54
CA ARG A 6 -13.85 -11.99 -2.96
C ARG A 6 -12.36 -12.37 -2.90
N GLY A 7 -11.47 -11.38 -3.04
CA GLY A 7 -10.05 -11.63 -3.26
C GLY A 7 -9.77 -11.94 -4.72
N THR A 8 -8.56 -12.37 -5.00
CA THR A 8 -8.10 -12.81 -6.32
C THR A 8 -7.22 -14.05 -6.15
N GLU A 9 -6.84 -14.70 -7.25
CA GLU A 9 -5.89 -15.81 -7.22
C GLU A 9 -4.57 -15.45 -6.50
N ASN A 10 -4.18 -14.18 -6.58
CA ASN A 10 -2.93 -13.66 -6.01
C ASN A 10 -3.12 -12.92 -4.68
N TYR A 11 -4.35 -12.83 -4.16
CA TYR A 11 -4.62 -12.08 -2.92
C TYR A 11 -5.69 -12.78 -2.06
N VAL A 12 -5.24 -13.30 -0.93
CA VAL A 12 -6.12 -13.94 0.07
C VAL A 12 -6.71 -12.86 0.98
N ALA A 13 -8.04 -12.62 0.87
CA ALA A 13 -8.75 -11.67 1.70
C ALA A 13 -9.55 -12.38 2.80
N SER A 14 -9.59 -11.81 4.01
CA SER A 14 -10.50 -12.28 5.06
C SER A 14 -11.94 -11.84 4.78
N PRO A 15 -12.95 -12.53 5.32
CA PRO A 15 -14.37 -12.13 5.17
C PRO A 15 -14.63 -10.69 5.64
N GLU A 16 -13.99 -10.26 6.72
CA GLU A 16 -14.10 -8.90 7.27
C GLU A 16 -13.54 -7.86 6.32
N LEU A 17 -12.37 -8.14 5.70
CA LEU A 17 -11.77 -7.26 4.70
C LEU A 17 -12.64 -7.17 3.45
N MET A 18 -13.18 -8.31 2.98
CA MET A 18 -14.12 -8.33 1.84
C MET A 18 -15.34 -7.45 2.12
N GLY A 19 -15.93 -7.58 3.33
CA GLY A 19 -17.04 -6.75 3.76
C GLY A 19 -16.69 -5.26 3.83
N ALA A 20 -15.50 -4.91 4.34
CA ALA A 20 -15.03 -3.53 4.41
C ALA A 20 -14.87 -2.90 3.02
N VAL A 21 -14.32 -3.63 2.05
CA VAL A 21 -14.23 -3.20 0.65
C VAL A 21 -15.61 -2.97 0.06
N ASP A 22 -16.53 -3.95 0.18
CA ASP A 22 -17.87 -3.85 -0.37
C ASP A 22 -18.65 -2.65 0.22
N ILE A 23 -18.54 -2.41 1.53
CA ILE A 23 -19.16 -1.27 2.21
C ILE A 23 -18.54 0.05 1.75
N ALA A 24 -17.22 0.14 1.64
CA ALA A 24 -16.55 1.36 1.19
C ALA A 24 -16.97 1.75 -0.23
N VAL A 25 -17.05 0.78 -1.14
CA VAL A 25 -17.52 0.98 -2.51
C VAL A 25 -19.00 1.40 -2.54
N ALA A 26 -19.87 0.71 -1.78
CA ALA A 26 -21.30 1.00 -1.74
C ALA A 26 -21.62 2.39 -1.15
N LEU A 27 -20.90 2.79 -0.11
CA LEU A 27 -21.05 4.11 0.53
C LEU A 27 -20.26 5.22 -0.17
N GLN A 28 -19.47 4.87 -1.18
CA GLN A 28 -18.57 5.82 -1.89
C GLN A 28 -17.64 6.58 -0.93
N LYS A 29 -17.14 5.89 0.10
CA LYS A 29 -16.20 6.44 1.08
C LYS A 29 -14.80 5.87 0.87
N PRO A 30 -13.73 6.63 1.18
CA PRO A 30 -12.38 6.08 1.19
C PRO A 30 -12.27 4.91 2.17
N LEU A 31 -11.56 3.86 1.77
CA LEU A 31 -11.21 2.72 2.62
C LEU A 31 -9.82 2.93 3.18
N LEU A 32 -9.73 3.17 4.49
CA LEU A 32 -8.46 3.28 5.20
C LEU A 32 -8.04 1.92 5.75
N ILE A 33 -6.92 1.42 5.27
CA ILE A 33 -6.32 0.17 5.69
C ILE A 33 -5.10 0.45 6.56
N LYS A 34 -5.16 0.04 7.82
CA LYS A 34 -4.00 0.02 8.72
C LYS A 34 -3.51 -1.40 8.95
N GLY A 35 -2.24 -1.55 9.25
CA GLY A 35 -1.62 -2.84 9.59
C GLY A 35 -0.10 -2.77 9.59
N GLU A 36 0.54 -3.81 10.11
CA GLU A 36 2.00 -3.92 10.10
C GLU A 36 2.57 -3.84 8.66
N PRO A 37 3.82 -3.39 8.47
CA PRO A 37 4.50 -3.50 7.19
C PRO A 37 4.50 -4.93 6.66
N GLY A 38 4.32 -5.09 5.34
CA GLY A 38 4.35 -6.42 4.70
C GLY A 38 3.09 -7.27 4.90
N THR A 39 1.96 -6.71 5.36
CA THR A 39 0.67 -7.41 5.46
C THR A 39 -0.18 -7.36 4.18
N GLY A 40 0.39 -6.92 3.06
CA GLY A 40 -0.31 -6.92 1.77
C GLY A 40 -1.25 -5.74 1.53
N LYS A 41 -1.13 -4.62 2.28
CA LYS A 41 -2.00 -3.44 2.14
C LYS A 41 -1.98 -2.85 0.73
N THR A 42 -0.80 -2.65 0.15
CA THR A 42 -0.64 -2.12 -1.22
C THR A 42 -1.19 -3.09 -2.26
N MET A 43 -0.99 -4.41 -2.06
CA MET A 43 -1.51 -5.45 -2.95
C MET A 43 -3.05 -5.52 -2.95
N LEU A 44 -3.69 -5.12 -1.85
CA LEU A 44 -5.17 -5.05 -1.79
C LEU A 44 -5.73 -4.15 -2.90
N ALA A 45 -5.13 -2.98 -3.13
CA ALA A 45 -5.62 -2.05 -4.14
C ALA A 45 -5.55 -2.65 -5.55
N GLN A 46 -4.47 -3.39 -5.86
CA GLN A 46 -4.35 -4.12 -7.12
C GLN A 46 -5.42 -5.22 -7.21
N ALA A 47 -5.60 -6.02 -6.15
CA ALA A 47 -6.59 -7.08 -6.12
C ALA A 47 -8.03 -6.54 -6.29
N VAL A 48 -8.35 -5.39 -5.70
CA VAL A 48 -9.64 -4.72 -5.88
C VAL A 48 -9.79 -4.22 -7.32
N ALA A 49 -8.76 -3.60 -7.89
CA ALA A 49 -8.77 -3.13 -9.27
C ALA A 49 -9.00 -4.29 -10.26
N ASP A 50 -8.27 -5.38 -10.09
CA ASP A 50 -8.37 -6.58 -10.94
C ASP A 50 -9.75 -7.23 -10.82
N ALA A 51 -10.24 -7.44 -9.60
CA ALA A 51 -11.55 -8.04 -9.36
C ALA A 51 -12.70 -7.22 -9.94
N LEU A 52 -12.55 -5.88 -10.02
CA LEU A 52 -13.56 -4.97 -10.55
C LEU A 52 -13.34 -4.63 -12.03
N GLY A 53 -12.27 -5.12 -12.65
CA GLY A 53 -11.90 -4.77 -14.02
C GLY A 53 -11.63 -3.28 -14.20
N LYS A 54 -11.01 -2.63 -13.22
CA LYS A 54 -10.74 -1.19 -13.20
C LYS A 54 -9.26 -0.87 -13.28
N LYS A 55 -8.93 0.29 -13.85
CA LYS A 55 -7.56 0.81 -13.83
C LYS A 55 -7.18 1.20 -12.41
N LEU A 56 -5.95 0.80 -11.98
CA LEU A 56 -5.34 1.25 -10.75
C LEU A 56 -4.45 2.48 -11.00
N ILE A 57 -4.66 3.52 -10.20
CA ILE A 57 -3.77 4.68 -10.11
C ILE A 57 -3.13 4.66 -8.72
N ILE A 58 -1.79 4.72 -8.66
CA ILE A 58 -1.04 4.65 -7.41
C ILE A 58 -0.37 5.99 -7.13
N TRP A 59 -0.63 6.52 -5.94
CA TRP A 59 0.06 7.67 -5.38
C TRP A 59 0.86 7.26 -4.15
N ASN A 60 2.17 7.07 -4.33
CA ASN A 60 3.09 6.76 -3.24
C ASN A 60 3.43 8.05 -2.49
N VAL A 61 3.01 8.15 -1.24
CA VAL A 61 3.26 9.29 -0.37
C VAL A 61 4.68 9.20 0.20
N LYS A 62 5.40 10.33 0.16
CA LYS A 62 6.75 10.48 0.72
C LYS A 62 6.71 11.52 1.84
N SER A 63 7.75 11.58 2.65
CA SER A 63 7.87 12.61 3.72
C SER A 63 7.82 14.05 3.21
N THR A 64 8.15 14.28 1.95
CA THR A 64 8.12 15.60 1.30
C THR A 64 6.86 15.86 0.49
N THR A 65 5.96 14.88 0.39
CA THR A 65 4.73 14.99 -0.43
C THR A 65 3.75 15.97 0.21
N LYS A 66 3.26 16.89 -0.60
CA LYS A 66 2.17 17.82 -0.23
C LYS A 66 0.87 17.40 -0.91
N ALA A 67 -0.27 17.74 -0.32
CA ALA A 67 -1.59 17.45 -0.89
C ALA A 67 -1.75 18.01 -2.31
N GLN A 68 -1.23 19.21 -2.55
CA GLN A 68 -1.21 19.87 -3.86
C GLN A 68 -0.53 19.02 -4.95
N ASP A 69 0.54 18.26 -4.61
CA ASP A 69 1.27 17.43 -5.58
C ASP A 69 0.39 16.32 -6.18
N GLY A 70 -0.61 15.89 -5.43
CA GLY A 70 -1.59 14.91 -5.90
C GLY A 70 -2.63 15.48 -6.86
N LEU A 71 -2.86 16.78 -6.82
CA LEU A 71 -3.85 17.46 -7.65
C LEU A 71 -3.25 17.82 -9.00
N TYR A 72 -2.33 18.75 -9.02
CA TYR A 72 -1.60 19.18 -10.21
C TYR A 72 -0.32 19.94 -9.84
N VAL A 73 0.55 20.07 -10.83
CA VAL A 73 1.74 20.91 -10.78
C VAL A 73 1.71 21.86 -11.99
N TYR A 74 1.88 23.15 -11.73
CA TYR A 74 2.08 24.13 -12.79
C TYR A 74 3.57 24.25 -13.13
N ASP A 75 3.95 23.86 -14.36
CA ASP A 75 5.33 23.89 -14.84
C ASP A 75 5.75 25.31 -15.29
N VAL A 76 5.98 26.15 -14.29
CA VAL A 76 6.42 27.55 -14.50
C VAL A 76 7.75 27.62 -15.23
N VAL A 77 8.66 26.67 -14.97
CA VAL A 77 9.99 26.63 -15.55
C VAL A 77 9.89 26.38 -17.06
N GLN A 78 9.12 25.37 -17.46
CA GLN A 78 8.91 25.08 -18.88
C GLN A 78 8.24 26.26 -19.60
N ARG A 79 7.22 26.87 -18.98
CA ARG A 79 6.55 28.03 -19.55
C ARG A 79 7.50 29.22 -19.74
N LEU A 80 8.34 29.50 -18.76
CA LEU A 80 9.32 30.57 -18.83
C LEU A 80 10.33 30.31 -19.97
N TYR A 81 10.82 29.09 -20.07
CA TYR A 81 11.71 28.66 -21.15
C TYR A 81 11.08 28.87 -22.53
N ASP A 82 9.86 28.38 -22.72
CA ASP A 82 9.13 28.50 -24.00
C ASP A 82 8.86 29.99 -24.34
N SER A 83 8.59 30.82 -23.35
CA SER A 83 8.41 32.25 -23.51
C SER A 83 9.70 32.96 -24.00
N GLN A 84 10.86 32.55 -23.50
CA GLN A 84 12.13 33.14 -23.87
C GLN A 84 12.59 32.75 -25.29
N PHE A 85 12.25 31.52 -25.69
CA PHE A 85 12.71 30.95 -26.99
C PHE A 85 11.63 31.05 -28.10
N GLY A 86 10.53 31.76 -27.85
CA GLY A 86 9.52 32.05 -28.86
C GLY A 86 8.72 30.85 -29.32
N SER A 87 8.52 29.84 -28.45
CA SER A 87 7.72 28.67 -28.75
C SER A 87 6.25 29.02 -28.97
N ALA A 88 5.61 28.43 -29.98
CA ALA A 88 4.20 28.67 -30.26
C ALA A 88 3.32 28.10 -29.12
N GLY A 89 2.31 28.92 -28.72
CA GLY A 89 1.29 28.46 -27.75
C GLY A 89 1.65 28.65 -26.28
N VAL A 90 2.57 29.57 -25.95
CA VAL A 90 2.92 29.96 -24.58
C VAL A 90 1.73 30.57 -23.82
N ASP A 91 0.78 31.15 -24.53
CA ASP A 91 -0.43 31.76 -23.97
C ASP A 91 -1.44 30.70 -23.49
N ASP A 92 -1.34 29.48 -23.98
CA ASP A 92 -2.15 28.35 -23.52
C ASP A 92 -1.61 27.77 -22.22
N ILE A 93 -2.07 28.31 -21.09
CA ILE A 93 -1.64 27.95 -19.75
C ILE A 93 -1.90 26.46 -19.46
N ALA A 94 -2.97 25.89 -20.02
CA ALA A 94 -3.35 24.51 -19.79
C ALA A 94 -2.26 23.50 -20.18
N LYS A 95 -1.41 23.84 -21.17
CA LYS A 95 -0.26 23.00 -21.58
C LYS A 95 0.78 22.78 -20.48
N TYR A 96 0.85 23.70 -19.53
CA TYR A 96 1.82 23.67 -18.43
C TYR A 96 1.23 23.13 -17.14
N ILE A 97 -0.05 22.73 -17.15
CA ILE A 97 -0.69 22.03 -16.02
C ILE A 97 -0.47 20.54 -16.16
N LYS A 98 0.28 19.97 -15.23
CA LYS A 98 0.52 18.52 -15.15
C LYS A 98 -0.30 17.97 -13.99
N LEU A 99 -1.28 17.09 -14.30
CA LEU A 99 -2.11 16.47 -13.26
C LEU A 99 -1.27 15.54 -12.38
N GLY A 100 -1.47 15.63 -11.07
CA GLY A 100 -1.03 14.66 -10.11
C GLY A 100 -1.95 13.44 -10.10
N LYS A 101 -1.67 12.45 -9.25
CA LYS A 101 -2.40 11.16 -9.26
C LYS A 101 -3.88 11.28 -8.89
N LEU A 102 -4.20 12.19 -7.97
CA LEU A 102 -5.59 12.51 -7.61
C LEU A 102 -6.28 13.24 -8.78
N GLY A 103 -5.58 14.20 -9.39
CA GLY A 103 -6.05 14.89 -10.59
C GLY A 103 -6.30 13.95 -11.76
N GLU A 104 -5.40 12.99 -12.02
CA GLU A 104 -5.58 11.94 -13.02
C GLU A 104 -6.86 11.11 -12.74
N ALA A 105 -7.06 10.72 -11.46
CA ALA A 105 -8.22 9.94 -11.07
C ALA A 105 -9.54 10.70 -11.26
N PHE A 106 -9.57 12.01 -10.98
CA PHE A 106 -10.77 12.84 -11.17
C PHE A 106 -11.06 13.13 -12.65
N SER A 107 -10.02 13.25 -13.46
CA SER A 107 -10.15 13.50 -14.88
C SER A 107 -10.47 12.25 -15.71
N SER A 108 -10.45 11.07 -15.11
CA SER A 108 -10.71 9.81 -15.80
C SER A 108 -12.17 9.72 -16.28
N ASP A 109 -12.38 9.28 -17.52
CA ASP A 109 -13.72 9.02 -18.06
C ASP A 109 -14.37 7.78 -17.44
N GLU A 110 -13.55 6.82 -17.00
CA GLU A 110 -14.00 5.60 -16.35
C GLU A 110 -13.72 5.65 -14.84
N GLN A 111 -14.52 4.91 -14.07
CA GLN A 111 -14.26 4.76 -12.65
C GLN A 111 -12.95 3.97 -12.42
N VAL A 112 -12.03 4.56 -11.70
CA VAL A 112 -10.72 3.97 -11.36
C VAL A 112 -10.64 3.60 -9.89
N VAL A 113 -9.68 2.74 -9.55
CA VAL A 113 -9.21 2.55 -8.17
C VAL A 113 -8.01 3.47 -7.96
N LEU A 114 -8.08 4.33 -6.94
CA LEU A 114 -6.98 5.20 -6.52
C LEU A 114 -6.41 4.69 -5.22
N LEU A 115 -5.14 4.33 -5.22
CA LEU A 115 -4.37 4.01 -4.01
C LEU A 115 -3.58 5.24 -3.56
N ILE A 116 -3.82 5.69 -2.33
CA ILE A 116 -2.95 6.65 -1.62
C ILE A 116 -2.14 5.82 -0.62
N ASP A 117 -0.89 5.52 -1.00
CA ASP A 117 -0.08 4.55 -0.26
C ASP A 117 0.78 5.24 0.79
N GLU A 118 0.76 4.69 2.03
CA GLU A 118 1.55 5.15 3.18
C GLU A 118 1.30 6.61 3.56
N VAL A 119 0.02 6.97 3.74
CA VAL A 119 -0.43 8.36 4.03
C VAL A 119 0.25 8.96 5.27
N ASP A 120 0.66 8.14 6.22
CA ASP A 120 1.33 8.52 7.47
C ASP A 120 2.82 8.85 7.30
N LYS A 121 3.40 8.69 6.10
CA LYS A 121 4.78 9.16 5.82
C LYS A 121 4.88 10.67 5.68
N ALA A 122 3.86 11.32 5.15
CA ALA A 122 3.83 12.78 5.00
C ALA A 122 3.70 13.50 6.36
N ASP A 123 3.66 14.81 6.30
CA ASP A 123 3.41 15.64 7.46
C ASP A 123 2.01 15.41 8.02
N LEU A 124 1.80 15.73 9.31
CA LEU A 124 0.56 15.48 10.04
C LEU A 124 -0.66 16.19 9.39
N GLU A 125 -0.44 17.33 8.76
CA GLU A 125 -1.49 18.11 8.10
C GLU A 125 -1.91 17.51 6.74
N PHE A 126 -1.06 16.75 6.09
CA PHE A 126 -1.31 16.20 4.76
C PHE A 126 -2.67 15.48 4.61
N PRO A 127 -3.11 14.59 5.52
CA PRO A 127 -4.42 13.97 5.40
C PRO A 127 -5.57 14.99 5.52
N ASN A 128 -5.42 16.01 6.36
CA ASN A 128 -6.42 17.06 6.50
C ASN A 128 -6.53 17.92 5.25
N ASP A 129 -5.42 18.21 4.59
CA ASP A 129 -5.37 19.01 3.36
C ASP A 129 -6.07 18.32 2.18
N LEU A 130 -6.28 17.00 2.26
CA LEU A 130 -7.01 16.22 1.24
C LEU A 130 -8.51 16.07 1.52
N LEU A 131 -9.00 16.57 2.67
CA LEU A 131 -10.38 16.31 3.09
C LEU A 131 -11.41 16.88 2.13
N TRP A 132 -11.18 18.08 1.64
CA TRP A 132 -12.10 18.74 0.72
C TRP A 132 -12.21 17.98 -0.60
N GLU A 133 -11.07 17.65 -1.20
CA GLU A 133 -10.98 16.99 -2.48
C GLU A 133 -11.58 15.58 -2.42
N LEU A 134 -11.33 14.85 -1.33
CA LEU A 134 -11.90 13.51 -1.13
C LEU A 134 -13.40 13.53 -0.84
N ASP A 135 -13.91 14.60 -0.21
CA ASP A 135 -15.35 14.73 0.04
C ASP A 135 -16.10 15.18 -1.22
N LYS A 136 -15.61 16.24 -1.88
CA LYS A 136 -16.27 16.88 -3.02
C LYS A 136 -15.92 16.25 -4.36
N MET A 137 -14.78 15.54 -4.42
CA MET A 137 -14.22 14.98 -5.65
C MET A 137 -14.01 16.06 -6.73
N GLU A 138 -13.52 17.21 -6.29
CA GLU A 138 -13.20 18.33 -7.17
C GLU A 138 -12.06 19.17 -6.59
N PHE A 139 -11.33 19.88 -7.46
CA PHE A 139 -10.33 20.87 -7.07
C PHE A 139 -10.28 22.01 -8.10
N TYR A 140 -9.80 23.16 -7.65
CA TYR A 140 -9.71 24.37 -8.49
C TYR A 140 -8.27 24.59 -8.94
N ILE A 141 -8.09 24.96 -10.22
CA ILE A 141 -6.81 25.34 -10.83
C ILE A 141 -6.81 26.85 -11.03
N PRO A 142 -6.14 27.64 -10.17
CA PRO A 142 -6.13 29.11 -10.26
C PRO A 142 -5.57 29.65 -11.59
N GLU A 143 -4.59 28.98 -12.15
CA GLU A 143 -3.88 29.38 -13.36
C GLU A 143 -4.80 29.37 -14.60
N THR A 144 -5.66 28.36 -14.72
CA THR A 144 -6.63 28.24 -15.82
C THR A 144 -8.02 28.76 -15.43
N LYS A 145 -8.25 29.00 -14.13
CA LYS A 145 -9.55 29.37 -13.53
C LYS A 145 -10.63 28.29 -13.75
N GLU A 146 -10.22 27.05 -13.82
CA GLU A 146 -11.08 25.91 -14.04
C GLU A 146 -11.23 25.05 -12.77
N THR A 147 -12.39 24.43 -12.63
CA THR A 147 -12.62 23.41 -11.60
C THR A 147 -12.62 22.04 -12.26
N VAL A 148 -11.70 21.18 -11.86
CA VAL A 148 -11.69 19.78 -12.24
C VAL A 148 -12.60 19.02 -11.28
N LYS A 149 -13.62 18.37 -11.81
CA LYS A 149 -14.58 17.57 -11.04
C LYS A 149 -14.56 16.14 -11.54
N ALA A 150 -14.60 15.19 -10.61
CA ALA A 150 -14.61 13.78 -10.96
C ALA A 150 -15.86 13.42 -11.79
N LYS A 151 -15.63 12.95 -13.02
CA LYS A 151 -16.69 12.44 -13.91
C LYS A 151 -17.29 11.15 -13.35
N GLN A 152 -16.44 10.28 -12.83
CA GLN A 152 -16.78 9.07 -12.11
C GLN A 152 -16.06 9.08 -10.77
N ARG A 153 -16.79 8.89 -9.66
CA ARG A 153 -16.18 8.88 -8.32
C ARG A 153 -15.21 7.71 -8.20
N PRO A 154 -13.90 7.93 -8.00
CA PRO A 154 -12.94 6.85 -7.85
C PRO A 154 -13.20 6.03 -6.58
N ILE A 155 -12.84 4.76 -6.61
CA ILE A 155 -12.74 3.93 -5.41
C ILE A 155 -11.41 4.25 -4.76
N VAL A 156 -11.43 4.91 -3.60
CA VAL A 156 -10.22 5.37 -2.92
C VAL A 156 -9.83 4.38 -1.84
N ILE A 157 -8.62 3.84 -1.94
CA ILE A 157 -7.98 3.00 -0.91
C ILE A 157 -6.78 3.76 -0.37
N ILE A 158 -6.69 3.86 0.94
CA ILE A 158 -5.64 4.59 1.66
C ILE A 158 -4.95 3.61 2.58
N THR A 159 -3.62 3.56 2.56
CA THR A 159 -2.85 2.70 3.46
C THR A 159 -2.07 3.50 4.49
N SER A 160 -1.87 2.90 5.66
CA SER A 160 -1.04 3.42 6.74
C SER A 160 -0.32 2.27 7.44
N ASN A 161 0.96 2.45 7.75
CA ASN A 161 1.76 1.53 8.55
C ASN A 161 1.61 1.80 10.06
N ALA A 162 0.75 2.73 10.45
CA ALA A 162 0.55 3.17 11.83
C ALA A 162 1.81 3.78 12.48
N GLU A 163 2.70 4.36 11.66
CA GLU A 163 3.90 5.06 12.15
C GLU A 163 3.55 6.38 12.85
N LYS A 164 2.47 7.03 12.37
CA LYS A 164 1.91 8.25 12.96
C LYS A 164 0.41 8.12 13.13
N GLU A 165 -0.14 8.82 14.13
CA GLU A 165 -1.60 8.93 14.27
C GLU A 165 -2.17 9.83 13.18
N LEU A 166 -3.30 9.42 12.62
CA LEU A 166 -4.03 10.20 11.63
C LEU A 166 -5.07 11.08 12.33
N PRO A 167 -5.35 12.29 11.81
CA PRO A 167 -6.31 13.21 12.43
C PRO A 167 -7.73 12.61 12.48
N ASP A 168 -8.44 12.86 13.58
CA ASP A 168 -9.82 12.39 13.78
C ASP A 168 -10.78 12.83 12.67
N ALA A 169 -10.60 14.06 12.15
CA ALA A 169 -11.40 14.58 11.06
C ALA A 169 -11.27 13.73 9.78
N PHE A 170 -10.06 13.22 9.52
CA PHE A 170 -9.78 12.33 8.41
C PHE A 170 -10.38 10.94 8.65
N LEU A 171 -10.16 10.38 9.85
CA LEU A 171 -10.66 9.05 10.22
C LEU A 171 -12.18 8.93 10.08
N ARG A 172 -12.94 9.95 10.48
CA ARG A 172 -14.42 9.97 10.40
C ARG A 172 -14.96 9.91 8.97
N ARG A 173 -14.15 10.24 7.96
CA ARG A 173 -14.54 10.22 6.55
C ARG A 173 -14.26 8.89 5.87
N CYS A 174 -13.48 8.04 6.52
CA CYS A 174 -13.05 6.75 5.98
C CYS A 174 -13.87 5.59 6.57
N ILE A 175 -14.02 4.54 5.78
CA ILE A 175 -14.28 3.20 6.31
C ILE A 175 -12.93 2.66 6.77
N PHE A 176 -12.84 2.20 8.01
CA PHE A 176 -11.59 1.74 8.61
C PHE A 176 -11.55 0.22 8.66
N HIS A 177 -10.41 -0.36 8.29
CA HIS A 177 -10.13 -1.77 8.53
C HIS A 177 -8.66 -1.96 8.95
N TYR A 178 -8.45 -2.78 9.97
CA TYR A 178 -7.12 -3.16 10.41
C TYR A 178 -6.78 -4.56 9.91
N ILE A 179 -5.72 -4.68 9.09
CA ILE A 179 -5.20 -5.99 8.67
C ILE A 179 -4.25 -6.47 9.77
N ALA A 180 -4.70 -7.43 10.55
CA ALA A 180 -3.86 -8.12 11.51
C ALA A 180 -2.78 -8.93 10.79
N PHE A 181 -1.66 -9.17 11.48
CA PHE A 181 -0.64 -10.07 10.93
C PHE A 181 -1.25 -11.47 10.74
N PRO A 182 -1.01 -12.12 9.59
CA PRO A 182 -1.63 -13.41 9.29
C PRO A 182 -1.36 -14.47 10.36
N THR A 183 -2.37 -15.27 10.68
CA THR A 183 -2.18 -16.49 11.46
C THR A 183 -1.34 -17.51 10.67
N GLN A 184 -0.81 -18.52 11.32
CA GLN A 184 -0.03 -19.55 10.64
C GLN A 184 -0.80 -20.19 9.48
N GLU A 185 -2.08 -20.51 9.69
CA GLU A 185 -2.94 -21.09 8.65
C GLU A 185 -3.15 -20.14 7.47
N GLN A 186 -3.37 -18.86 7.74
CA GLN A 186 -3.48 -17.83 6.68
C GLN A 186 -2.16 -17.65 5.94
N MET A 187 -1.04 -17.64 6.67
CA MET A 187 0.28 -17.51 6.09
C MET A 187 0.62 -18.66 5.16
N GLU A 188 0.26 -19.91 5.51
CA GLU A 188 0.45 -21.04 4.61
C GLU A 188 -0.28 -20.85 3.28
N LYS A 189 -1.52 -20.36 3.33
CA LYS A 189 -2.28 -20.02 2.11
C LYS A 189 -1.59 -18.93 1.28
N ILE A 190 -1.06 -17.91 1.94
CA ILE A 190 -0.31 -16.83 1.28
C ILE A 190 0.96 -17.37 0.63
N ILE A 191 1.72 -18.20 1.34
CA ILE A 191 2.95 -18.80 0.79
C ILE A 191 2.67 -19.66 -0.44
N ARG A 192 1.58 -20.44 -0.44
CA ARG A 192 1.19 -21.28 -1.60
C ARG A 192 0.83 -20.47 -2.85
N VAL A 193 0.48 -19.18 -2.70
CA VAL A 193 0.32 -18.26 -3.84
C VAL A 193 1.67 -17.87 -4.47
N HIS A 194 2.74 -17.87 -3.68
CA HIS A 194 4.08 -17.45 -4.13
C HIS A 194 4.97 -18.59 -4.62
N PHE A 195 4.58 -19.84 -4.33
CA PHE A 195 5.37 -21.04 -4.65
C PHE A 195 4.48 -22.12 -5.27
N ASP A 196 4.72 -22.46 -6.53
CA ASP A 196 4.00 -23.54 -7.21
C ASP A 196 4.30 -24.92 -6.60
N LYS A 197 5.56 -25.12 -6.17
CA LYS A 197 6.04 -26.34 -5.52
C LYS A 197 7.02 -25.94 -4.42
N LEU A 198 6.69 -26.26 -3.20
CA LEU A 198 7.55 -26.08 -2.05
C LEU A 198 7.59 -27.38 -1.24
N ASP A 199 8.77 -27.77 -0.77
CA ASP A 199 8.91 -28.94 0.12
C ASP A 199 8.11 -28.70 1.41
N GLU A 200 7.21 -29.63 1.74
CA GLU A 200 6.31 -29.52 2.90
C GLU A 200 7.07 -29.55 4.24
N ALA A 201 8.18 -30.31 4.32
CA ALA A 201 9.00 -30.34 5.53
C ALA A 201 9.74 -29.00 5.70
N LEU A 202 10.26 -28.42 4.60
CA LEU A 202 10.90 -27.10 4.61
C LEU A 202 9.90 -26.03 5.03
N LEU A 203 8.69 -26.01 4.46
CA LEU A 203 7.64 -25.05 4.83
C LEU A 203 7.30 -25.16 6.31
N ALA A 204 7.03 -26.36 6.82
CA ALA A 204 6.66 -26.58 8.21
C ALA A 204 7.73 -26.07 9.19
N GLN A 205 9.01 -26.40 8.94
CA GLN A 205 10.12 -25.96 9.80
C GLN A 205 10.36 -24.46 9.69
N ALA A 206 10.26 -23.88 8.50
CA ALA A 206 10.38 -22.44 8.30
C ALA A 206 9.26 -21.66 9.00
N MET A 207 8.02 -22.11 8.88
CA MET A 207 6.88 -21.51 9.57
C MET A 207 7.04 -21.54 11.09
N GLN A 208 7.47 -22.67 11.64
CA GLN A 208 7.74 -22.80 13.07
C GLN A 208 8.83 -21.81 13.53
N ALA A 209 9.95 -21.74 12.84
CA ALA A 209 11.04 -20.82 13.15
C ALA A 209 10.61 -19.35 13.01
N PHE A 210 9.85 -19.03 11.96
CA PHE A 210 9.36 -17.67 11.71
C PHE A 210 8.42 -17.16 12.81
N TYR A 211 7.42 -17.95 13.20
CA TYR A 211 6.50 -17.55 14.28
C TYR A 211 7.19 -17.56 15.65
N TRP A 212 8.16 -18.45 15.87
CA TRP A 212 9.00 -18.38 17.06
C TRP A 212 9.79 -17.07 17.11
N LEU A 213 10.43 -16.63 16.02
CA LEU A 213 11.10 -15.32 15.95
C LEU A 213 10.13 -14.18 16.27
N ARG A 214 8.93 -14.21 15.71
CA ARG A 214 7.92 -13.18 15.97
C ARG A 214 7.41 -13.16 17.41
N SER A 215 7.50 -14.28 18.14
CA SER A 215 7.11 -14.37 19.55
C SER A 215 8.16 -13.81 20.51
N ILE A 216 9.37 -13.50 20.03
CA ILE A 216 10.44 -12.95 20.87
C ILE A 216 10.18 -11.46 21.10
N ASP A 217 9.84 -11.06 22.33
CA ASP A 217 9.50 -9.65 22.65
C ASP A 217 10.67 -8.68 22.46
N SER A 218 11.92 -9.16 22.63
CA SER A 218 13.11 -8.34 22.47
C SER A 218 13.51 -8.06 21.01
N ILE A 219 12.81 -8.62 20.02
CA ILE A 219 12.96 -8.28 18.60
C ILE A 219 12.13 -7.02 18.33
N GLU A 220 12.84 -5.93 18.03
CA GLU A 220 12.23 -4.63 17.76
C GLU A 220 11.49 -4.62 16.43
N LYS A 221 12.12 -5.15 15.37
CA LYS A 221 11.53 -5.28 14.05
C LYS A 221 11.19 -6.73 13.74
N LYS A 222 9.96 -7.12 14.03
CA LYS A 222 9.47 -8.46 13.71
C LYS A 222 9.46 -8.69 12.19
N PRO A 223 9.90 -9.88 11.71
CA PRO A 223 9.93 -10.15 10.27
C PRO A 223 8.50 -10.18 9.69
N SER A 224 8.36 -9.65 8.48
CA SER A 224 7.11 -9.53 7.74
C SER A 224 6.87 -10.72 6.81
N THR A 225 5.69 -10.74 6.17
CA THR A 225 5.34 -11.75 5.15
C THR A 225 6.32 -11.75 3.97
N SER A 226 6.71 -10.57 3.49
CA SER A 226 7.66 -10.45 2.37
C SER A 226 9.02 -11.04 2.73
N GLU A 227 9.50 -10.78 3.95
CA GLU A 227 10.76 -11.34 4.43
C GLU A 227 10.68 -12.85 4.60
N LEU A 228 9.52 -13.43 4.97
CA LEU A 228 9.32 -14.87 4.98
C LEU A 228 9.38 -15.49 3.58
N VAL A 229 8.72 -14.86 2.59
CA VAL A 229 8.77 -15.32 1.19
C VAL A 229 10.22 -15.32 0.68
N ASP A 230 10.94 -14.24 0.92
CA ASP A 230 12.35 -14.14 0.50
C ASP A 230 13.24 -15.15 1.24
N TRP A 231 12.96 -15.40 2.51
CA TRP A 231 13.71 -16.38 3.28
C TRP A 231 13.47 -17.81 2.80
N LEU A 232 12.22 -18.18 2.49
CA LEU A 232 11.90 -19.48 1.89
C LEU A 232 12.64 -19.70 0.57
N ARG A 233 12.67 -18.67 -0.31
CA ARG A 233 13.47 -18.72 -1.54
C ARG A 233 14.96 -18.93 -1.26
N ALA A 234 15.50 -18.22 -0.27
CA ALA A 234 16.90 -18.38 0.12
C ALA A 234 17.21 -19.79 0.65
N LEU A 235 16.29 -20.40 1.43
CA LEU A 235 16.43 -21.76 1.93
C LEU A 235 16.41 -22.80 0.80
N GLU A 236 15.50 -22.65 -0.19
CA GLU A 236 15.46 -23.50 -1.37
C GLU A 236 16.74 -23.39 -2.20
N LEU A 237 17.14 -22.17 -2.56
CA LEU A 237 18.35 -21.90 -3.35
C LEU A 237 19.62 -22.42 -2.66
N GLY A 238 19.65 -22.35 -1.33
CA GLY A 238 20.77 -22.84 -0.52
C GLY A 238 20.76 -24.35 -0.30
N GLY A 239 19.73 -25.08 -0.75
CA GLY A 239 19.58 -26.52 -0.52
C GLY A 239 19.61 -26.89 0.96
N VAL A 240 18.99 -26.05 1.81
CA VAL A 240 19.06 -26.20 3.26
C VAL A 240 18.23 -27.40 3.72
N ASP A 241 18.86 -28.29 4.50
CA ASP A 241 18.15 -29.39 5.15
C ASP A 241 17.09 -28.83 6.13
N PRO A 242 15.81 -29.20 5.98
CA PRO A 242 14.73 -28.78 6.88
C PRO A 242 15.05 -28.99 8.37
N ALA A 243 15.75 -30.07 8.74
CA ALA A 243 16.10 -30.35 10.13
C ALA A 243 17.05 -29.32 10.78
N ARG A 244 17.72 -28.48 9.98
CA ARG A 244 18.62 -27.43 10.47
C ARG A 244 17.89 -26.09 10.72
N ILE A 245 16.71 -25.89 10.10
CA ILE A 245 16.05 -24.58 10.06
C ILE A 245 15.73 -24.06 11.46
N THR A 246 15.11 -24.87 12.32
CA THR A 246 14.74 -24.46 13.68
C THR A 246 15.92 -24.39 14.64
N ARG A 247 17.04 -25.03 14.32
CA ARG A 247 18.24 -25.05 15.18
C ARG A 247 19.21 -23.94 14.90
N GLU A 248 19.32 -23.49 13.64
CA GLU A 248 20.38 -22.58 13.19
C GLU A 248 19.83 -21.30 12.57
N ILE A 249 18.56 -21.29 12.13
CA ILE A 249 17.92 -20.24 11.34
C ILE A 249 18.86 -19.74 10.23
N PRO A 250 19.16 -20.58 9.22
CA PRO A 250 20.06 -20.23 8.13
C PRO A 250 19.57 -18.95 7.44
N PHE A 251 20.50 -18.12 6.98
CA PHE A 251 20.17 -16.84 6.31
C PHE A 251 19.33 -15.89 7.18
N ALA A 252 19.49 -15.90 8.50
CA ALA A 252 18.73 -15.07 9.44
C ALA A 252 18.70 -13.57 9.06
N GLY A 253 19.72 -13.05 8.36
CA GLY A 253 19.77 -11.69 7.85
C GLY A 253 18.70 -11.36 6.78
N VAL A 254 18.05 -12.39 6.20
CA VAL A 254 16.88 -12.18 5.33
C VAL A 254 15.66 -11.81 6.18
N LEU A 255 15.50 -12.37 7.38
CA LEU A 255 14.40 -12.12 8.29
C LEU A 255 14.64 -10.90 9.20
N LEU A 256 15.84 -10.79 9.76
CA LEU A 256 16.19 -9.80 10.77
C LEU A 256 17.15 -8.76 10.19
N LYS A 257 16.75 -7.49 10.22
CA LYS A 257 17.47 -6.38 9.56
C LYS A 257 18.26 -5.49 10.55
N LYS A 258 18.23 -5.83 11.84
CA LYS A 258 18.95 -5.09 12.88
C LYS A 258 19.91 -6.02 13.62
N ASP A 259 21.14 -5.55 13.88
CA ASP A 259 22.14 -6.31 14.64
C ASP A 259 21.63 -6.71 16.04
N LYS A 260 20.86 -5.80 16.69
CA LYS A 260 20.27 -6.07 17.99
C LYS A 260 19.27 -7.23 17.96
N ASP A 261 18.49 -7.35 16.87
CA ASP A 261 17.50 -8.41 16.69
C ASP A 261 18.20 -9.76 16.44
N LEU A 262 19.26 -9.77 15.63
CA LEU A 262 20.12 -10.95 15.43
C LEU A 262 20.74 -11.42 16.74
N ALA A 263 21.26 -10.51 17.56
CA ALA A 263 21.82 -10.82 18.87
C ALA A 263 20.74 -11.32 19.86
N ALA A 264 19.52 -10.79 19.79
CA ALA A 264 18.39 -11.24 20.61
C ALA A 264 18.00 -12.68 20.25
N MET A 265 17.90 -13.01 18.95
CA MET A 265 17.67 -14.36 18.46
C MET A 265 18.75 -15.33 18.97
N GLN A 266 20.02 -14.99 18.76
CA GLN A 266 21.16 -15.86 19.18
C GLN A 266 21.17 -16.15 20.68
N ARG A 267 20.79 -15.18 21.52
CA ARG A 267 20.66 -15.39 22.98
C ARG A 267 19.55 -16.34 23.36
N ARG A 268 18.48 -16.41 22.56
CA ARG A 268 17.34 -17.31 22.81
C ARG A 268 17.56 -18.74 22.28
N MET A 269 18.49 -18.90 21.35
CA MET A 269 18.87 -20.20 20.76
C MET A 269 19.91 -20.96 21.61
N ARG A 270 20.59 -20.28 22.52
CA ARG A 270 21.52 -20.86 23.52
C ARG A 270 20.77 -21.37 24.73
#